data_c99483ef65b5fe6be6f1e5f3609eae72
#
_entry.id   c99483ef65b5fe6be6f1e5f3609eae72
#
_cell.length_a   1.000
_cell.length_b   1.000
_cell.length_c   1.000
_cell.angle_alpha   90.00
_cell.angle_beta   90.00
_cell.angle_gamma   90.00
#
_symmetry.space_group_name_H-M   'P 1'
#
loop_
_entity.id
_entity.type
_entity.pdbx_description
1 polymer ?
#
loop_
_entity_poly.entity_id
_entity_poly.type
_entity_poly.pdbx_seq_one_letter_code
_entity_poly.pdbx_strand_id
1 'polypeptide(L)'
;MPQFAYRARNAQGGLVEGVLDCADRAVAIRQIELQHCIPIRIDLVAAEPKVVRRDGAAPASSTQALKIPHGQLLVFTEQIAHLLQAGMTLDEALSILEKRLKQPRVQQMTHTLHQALVDGRSFSQALSELPRIFPPIYVNMVAAGEASGALPQILLRLVKHLMQAKDLRDRVQQALIYPAFLALAGAILITVFITFMVPQLTGFMSQTGGALPLPTRILLHIHHAITGYWWIGVILAIGAIVGFRAFVRTEEGRLAWDRFRLVLPGYGRIIRHRYYAQFSRTLGTLMENGIPLLRSLDLVAEIASNRFLEVKLGQVRRAVIDGATLSAALQEQKLFPDLFTDMMSVGEQTGHFAETMQAIADVYERELDRTVAVISQLIPPFIIVFIALLVGFVVYSILSAVFEMTHSLQFRPH
;
A
#
# COMPACT_ATOMS: atom_id res chain seq x y z
N MET A 1 -7.10 56.52 -0.51
CA MET A 1 -5.76 56.86 0.01
C MET A 1 -5.03 55.57 0.22
N PRO A 2 -3.71 55.48 0.05
CA PRO A 2 -2.96 54.25 0.31
C PRO A 2 -3.03 53.91 1.80
N GLN A 3 -3.20 52.59 2.09
CA GLN A 3 -3.25 52.06 3.45
C GLN A 3 -1.87 51.47 3.80
N PHE A 4 -1.39 51.83 5.00
CA PHE A 4 -0.13 51.34 5.54
C PHE A 4 -0.40 50.48 6.77
N ALA A 5 -0.03 49.21 6.71
CA ALA A 5 0.01 48.32 7.88
C ALA A 5 1.31 48.57 8.65
N TYR A 6 1.18 48.82 9.97
CA TYR A 6 2.36 49.07 10.79
C TYR A 6 2.41 48.14 12.00
N ARG A 7 3.64 47.90 12.42
CA ARG A 7 3.98 47.21 13.66
C ARG A 7 4.91 48.13 14.45
N ALA A 8 4.49 48.54 15.64
CA ALA A 8 5.21 49.48 16.47
C ALA A 8 5.30 48.97 17.92
N ARG A 9 6.23 49.53 18.71
CA ARG A 9 6.38 49.23 20.12
C ARG A 9 5.95 50.44 20.94
N ASN A 10 5.08 50.25 21.94
CA ASN A 10 4.65 51.32 22.85
C ASN A 10 5.72 51.60 23.93
N ALA A 11 5.57 52.66 24.70
CA ALA A 11 6.49 53.07 25.76
C ALA A 11 6.67 52.04 26.90
N GLN A 12 5.76 51.06 27.00
CA GLN A 12 5.80 49.96 27.98
C GLN A 12 6.40 48.67 27.41
N GLY A 13 6.94 48.70 26.17
CA GLY A 13 7.59 47.54 25.50
C GLY A 13 6.66 46.59 24.76
N GLY A 14 5.35 46.81 24.81
CA GLY A 14 4.33 46.01 24.13
C GLY A 14 4.30 46.25 22.61
N LEU A 15 4.05 45.20 21.83
CA LEU A 15 3.86 45.28 20.37
C LEU A 15 2.45 45.73 20.05
N VAL A 16 2.31 46.76 19.22
CA VAL A 16 1.05 47.29 18.70
C VAL A 16 1.06 47.18 17.18
N GLU A 17 0.00 46.61 16.63
CA GLU A 17 -0.18 46.48 15.17
C GLU A 17 -1.45 47.23 14.78
N GLY A 18 -1.41 47.89 13.62
CA GLY A 18 -2.57 48.64 13.10
C GLY A 18 -2.42 48.97 11.63
N VAL A 19 -3.49 49.58 11.07
CA VAL A 19 -3.50 50.07 9.68
C VAL A 19 -3.85 51.58 9.73
N LEU A 20 -3.06 52.37 9.00
CA LEU A 20 -3.28 53.82 8.88
C LEU A 20 -3.54 54.21 7.43
N ASP A 21 -4.53 55.07 7.21
CA ASP A 21 -4.82 55.66 5.90
C ASP A 21 -4.05 56.99 5.79
N CYS A 22 -2.91 56.95 5.06
CA CYS A 22 -2.02 58.10 4.92
C CYS A 22 -1.61 58.30 3.47
N ALA A 23 -1.28 59.52 3.11
CA ALA A 23 -0.87 59.88 1.75
C ALA A 23 0.52 59.31 1.38
N ASP A 24 1.44 59.21 2.37
CA ASP A 24 2.81 58.74 2.17
C ASP A 24 3.32 58.04 3.45
N ARG A 25 4.34 57.21 3.28
CA ARG A 25 5.03 56.48 4.35
C ARG A 25 5.60 57.39 5.44
N ALA A 26 6.09 58.57 5.05
CA ALA A 26 6.63 59.54 5.99
C ALA A 26 5.55 60.12 6.94
N VAL A 27 4.33 60.29 6.44
CA VAL A 27 3.17 60.72 7.23
C VAL A 27 2.73 59.63 8.19
N ALA A 28 2.73 58.37 7.75
CA ALA A 28 2.44 57.21 8.59
C ALA A 28 3.42 57.09 9.77
N ILE A 29 4.73 57.27 9.52
CA ILE A 29 5.76 57.27 10.56
C ILE A 29 5.48 58.33 11.61
N ARG A 30 5.25 59.59 11.17
CA ARG A 30 4.99 60.74 12.05
C ARG A 30 3.73 60.53 12.90
N GLN A 31 2.73 59.86 12.36
CA GLN A 31 1.47 59.60 13.07
C GLN A 31 1.62 58.49 14.13
N ILE A 32 2.50 57.49 13.89
CA ILE A 32 2.84 56.44 14.85
C ILE A 32 3.68 57.01 15.98
N GLU A 33 4.62 57.94 15.69
CA GLU A 33 5.43 58.62 16.69
C GLU A 33 4.62 59.54 17.58
N LEU A 34 3.60 60.21 17.03
CA LEU A 34 2.64 61.06 17.82
C LEU A 34 1.80 60.20 18.78
N GLN A 35 1.66 58.91 18.55
CA GLN A 35 1.03 57.95 19.46
C GLN A 35 2.00 57.37 20.50
N HIS A 36 3.18 57.99 20.66
CA HIS A 36 4.27 57.49 21.52
C HIS A 36 4.70 56.04 21.27
N CYS A 37 4.59 55.59 20.00
CA CYS A 37 5.01 54.29 19.57
C CYS A 37 6.25 54.38 18.63
N ILE A 38 7.19 53.47 18.76
CA ILE A 38 8.37 53.36 17.88
C ILE A 38 8.04 52.41 16.77
N PRO A 39 8.01 52.85 15.49
CA PRO A 39 7.69 51.97 14.37
C PRO A 39 8.84 50.97 14.13
N ILE A 40 8.47 49.67 14.04
CA ILE A 40 9.44 48.58 13.74
C ILE A 40 9.36 48.22 12.25
N ARG A 41 8.14 48.21 11.69
CA ARG A 41 7.90 47.85 10.29
C ARG A 41 6.66 48.59 9.78
N ILE A 42 6.73 49.09 8.52
CA ILE A 42 5.61 49.77 7.85
C ILE A 42 5.62 49.28 6.39
N ASP A 43 4.54 48.59 6.00
CA ASP A 43 4.35 48.05 4.66
C ASP A 43 3.09 48.66 4.02
N LEU A 44 3.15 48.89 2.71
CA LEU A 44 2.03 49.37 1.92
C LEU A 44 1.05 48.21 1.68
N VAL A 45 -0.20 48.38 2.08
CA VAL A 45 -1.25 47.40 1.80
C VAL A 45 -1.71 47.63 0.35
N ALA A 46 -1.17 46.88 -0.59
CA ALA A 46 -1.69 46.86 -1.97
C ALA A 46 -3.11 46.26 -1.93
N ALA A 47 -4.06 46.92 -2.57
CA ALA A 47 -5.44 46.45 -2.66
C ALA A 47 -5.50 45.15 -3.48
N GLU A 48 -5.58 44.00 -2.81
CA GLU A 48 -5.89 42.72 -3.41
C GLU A 48 -7.34 42.29 -3.14
N PRO A 49 -7.97 41.54 -4.05
CA PRO A 49 -9.39 41.21 -4.00
C PRO A 49 -9.73 40.37 -2.78
N LYS A 50 -10.90 40.64 -2.19
CA LYS A 50 -11.48 39.95 -1.05
C LYS A 50 -11.36 38.44 -1.12
N VAL A 51 -10.43 37.88 -0.33
CA VAL A 51 -10.44 36.46 0.02
C VAL A 51 -11.26 36.32 1.30
N VAL A 52 -12.34 35.57 1.20
CA VAL A 52 -13.22 35.19 2.30
C VAL A 52 -12.38 34.53 3.41
N ARG A 53 -12.31 35.18 4.57
CA ARG A 53 -11.77 34.58 5.79
C ARG A 53 -12.56 33.32 6.14
N ARG A 54 -11.92 32.19 6.08
CA ARG A 54 -12.30 31.02 6.86
C ARG A 54 -11.49 31.04 8.13
N ASP A 55 -12.22 31.15 9.23
CA ASP A 55 -11.66 31.11 10.57
C ASP A 55 -10.90 29.84 10.87
N GLY A 56 -9.75 30.02 11.50
CA GLY A 56 -9.23 29.10 12.50
C GLY A 56 -8.78 27.69 12.05
N ALA A 57 -7.78 27.64 11.19
CA ALA A 57 -6.89 26.47 11.22
C ALA A 57 -5.45 26.99 11.05
N ALA A 58 -4.64 26.80 12.07
CA ALA A 58 -3.18 26.82 11.93
C ALA A 58 -2.81 25.98 10.71
N PRO A 59 -1.76 26.28 9.94
CA PRO A 59 -1.31 25.40 8.86
C PRO A 59 -0.89 24.08 9.49
N ALA A 60 -1.85 23.17 9.61
CA ALA A 60 -1.56 21.76 9.87
C ALA A 60 -0.64 21.34 8.75
N SER A 61 0.58 21.01 9.11
CA SER A 61 1.65 20.57 8.26
C SER A 61 1.11 19.62 7.18
N SER A 62 1.02 20.11 5.95
CA SER A 62 0.61 19.36 4.75
C SER A 62 1.50 18.13 4.47
N THR A 63 2.56 17.98 5.24
CA THR A 63 3.54 16.90 5.20
C THR A 63 2.97 15.53 5.60
N GLN A 64 1.93 15.47 6.44
CA GLN A 64 1.34 14.18 6.86
C GLN A 64 0.49 13.48 5.78
N ALA A 65 0.11 14.18 4.70
CA ALA A 65 -0.72 13.64 3.62
C ALA A 65 0.09 13.13 2.41
N LEU A 66 1.41 13.34 2.37
CA LEU A 66 2.26 12.93 1.26
C LEU A 66 2.36 11.40 1.19
N LYS A 67 1.85 10.85 0.09
CA LYS A 67 1.98 9.43 -0.28
C LYS A 67 2.78 9.32 -1.56
N ILE A 68 3.93 8.67 -1.52
CA ILE A 68 4.81 8.45 -2.66
C ILE A 68 4.78 6.95 -3.03
N PRO A 69 4.61 6.60 -4.31
CA PRO A 69 4.71 5.22 -4.76
C PRO A 69 6.10 4.63 -4.49
N HIS A 70 6.17 3.35 -4.13
CA HIS A 70 7.43 2.67 -3.82
C HIS A 70 8.48 2.76 -4.96
N GLY A 71 8.04 2.76 -6.23
CA GLY A 71 8.93 2.94 -7.37
C GLY A 71 9.60 4.31 -7.41
N GLN A 72 8.90 5.37 -6.98
CA GLN A 72 9.47 6.72 -6.91
C GLN A 72 10.43 6.85 -5.73
N LEU A 73 10.14 6.19 -4.62
CA LEU A 73 11.06 6.12 -3.47
C LEU A 73 12.36 5.41 -3.86
N LEU A 74 12.26 4.29 -4.61
CA LEU A 74 13.45 3.59 -5.13
C LEU A 74 14.31 4.52 -5.99
N VAL A 75 13.71 5.19 -6.98
CA VAL A 75 14.44 6.12 -7.87
C VAL A 75 15.09 7.27 -7.09
N PHE A 76 14.37 7.84 -6.10
CA PHE A 76 14.94 8.87 -5.23
C PHE A 76 16.15 8.34 -4.45
N THR A 77 16.03 7.15 -3.84
CA THR A 77 17.12 6.52 -3.07
C THR A 77 18.33 6.21 -3.94
N GLU A 78 18.09 5.72 -5.16
CA GLU A 78 19.12 5.42 -6.15
C GLU A 78 19.88 6.68 -6.57
N GLN A 79 19.17 7.75 -6.89
CA GLN A 79 19.79 9.02 -7.28
C GLN A 79 20.62 9.62 -6.16
N ILE A 80 20.11 9.65 -4.92
CA ILE A 80 20.86 10.20 -3.80
C ILE A 80 22.10 9.33 -3.48
N ALA A 81 21.97 7.99 -3.56
CA ALA A 81 23.09 7.07 -3.35
C ALA A 81 24.21 7.31 -4.37
N HIS A 82 23.89 7.48 -5.65
CA HIS A 82 24.87 7.73 -6.70
C HIS A 82 25.55 9.11 -6.57
N LEU A 83 24.79 10.15 -6.19
CA LEU A 83 25.38 11.48 -5.97
C LEU A 83 26.38 11.47 -4.81
N LEU A 84 26.02 10.82 -3.70
CA LEU A 84 26.93 10.66 -2.56
C LEU A 84 28.14 9.78 -2.90
N GLN A 85 27.94 8.72 -3.70
CA GLN A 85 29.04 7.87 -4.17
C GLN A 85 30.00 8.63 -5.09
N ALA A 86 29.51 9.62 -5.84
CA ALA A 86 30.31 10.52 -6.65
C ALA A 86 31.06 11.56 -5.82
N GLY A 87 30.98 11.54 -4.49
CA GLY A 87 31.69 12.43 -3.56
C GLY A 87 30.97 13.73 -3.23
N MET A 88 29.68 13.87 -3.63
CA MET A 88 28.90 15.03 -3.25
C MET A 88 28.45 14.96 -1.79
N THR A 89 28.29 16.12 -1.16
CA THR A 89 27.67 16.18 0.16
C THR A 89 26.17 15.90 0.10
N LEU A 90 25.58 15.49 1.21
CA LEU A 90 24.15 15.19 1.28
C LEU A 90 23.30 16.44 0.97
N ASP A 91 23.74 17.60 1.42
CA ASP A 91 23.09 18.88 1.17
C ASP A 91 23.07 19.22 -0.33
N GLU A 92 24.22 19.14 -1.00
CA GLU A 92 24.34 19.33 -2.44
C GLU A 92 23.48 18.34 -3.23
N ALA A 93 23.49 17.06 -2.84
CA ALA A 93 22.71 16.01 -3.48
C ALA A 93 21.21 16.30 -3.39
N LEU A 94 20.70 16.68 -2.22
CA LEU A 94 19.29 17.04 -2.04
C LEU A 94 18.92 18.32 -2.79
N SER A 95 19.78 19.34 -2.80
CA SER A 95 19.55 20.58 -3.56
C SER A 95 19.46 20.32 -5.07
N ILE A 96 20.29 19.43 -5.61
CA ILE A 96 20.24 19.04 -7.03
C ILE A 96 18.96 18.26 -7.32
N LEU A 97 18.60 17.30 -6.48
CA LEU A 97 17.38 16.50 -6.66
C LEU A 97 16.14 17.36 -6.59
N GLU A 98 16.05 18.31 -5.67
CA GLU A 98 14.94 19.25 -5.56
C GLU A 98 14.69 20.02 -6.87
N LYS A 99 15.76 20.47 -7.55
CA LYS A 99 15.68 21.21 -8.83
C LYS A 99 15.38 20.32 -10.02
N ARG A 100 15.82 19.05 -10.01
CA ARG A 100 15.68 18.12 -11.14
C ARG A 100 14.40 17.31 -11.16
N LEU A 101 13.80 17.06 -10.00
CA LEU A 101 12.61 16.24 -9.89
C LEU A 101 11.38 16.97 -10.43
N LYS A 102 10.76 16.38 -11.47
CA LYS A 102 9.56 16.94 -12.12
C LYS A 102 8.26 16.57 -11.39
N GLN A 103 8.30 15.62 -10.49
CA GLN A 103 7.14 15.12 -9.78
C GLN A 103 6.87 15.95 -8.52
N PRO A 104 5.76 16.69 -8.43
CA PRO A 104 5.57 17.69 -7.37
C PRO A 104 5.61 17.09 -5.96
N ARG A 105 5.12 15.84 -5.79
CA ARG A 105 5.14 15.16 -4.49
C ARG A 105 6.55 14.77 -4.05
N VAL A 106 7.37 14.26 -4.97
CA VAL A 106 8.76 13.88 -4.67
C VAL A 106 9.61 15.13 -4.46
N GLN A 107 9.37 16.17 -5.25
CA GLN A 107 10.02 17.47 -5.09
C GLN A 107 9.71 18.08 -3.71
N GLN A 108 8.43 18.09 -3.30
CA GLN A 108 8.03 18.58 -1.97
C GLN A 108 8.66 17.77 -0.84
N MET A 109 8.72 16.44 -0.96
CA MET A 109 9.43 15.58 0.00
C MET A 109 10.91 15.95 0.07
N THR A 110 11.57 16.08 -1.08
CA THR A 110 13.01 16.42 -1.15
C THR A 110 13.27 17.81 -0.55
N HIS A 111 12.41 18.79 -0.84
CA HIS A 111 12.47 20.12 -0.22
C HIS A 111 12.35 20.06 1.31
N THR A 112 11.39 19.27 1.83
CA THR A 112 11.22 19.10 3.30
C THR A 112 12.47 18.48 3.93
N LEU A 113 13.05 17.46 3.29
CA LEU A 113 14.27 16.82 3.76
C LEU A 113 15.46 17.78 3.72
N HIS A 114 15.62 18.54 2.64
CA HIS A 114 16.69 19.54 2.47
C HIS A 114 16.60 20.63 3.53
N GLN A 115 15.41 21.17 3.77
CA GLN A 115 15.19 22.17 4.82
C GLN A 115 15.54 21.64 6.21
N ALA A 116 15.15 20.40 6.53
CA ALA A 116 15.47 19.80 7.82
C ALA A 116 16.99 19.67 8.04
N LEU A 117 17.76 19.38 6.98
CA LEU A 117 19.21 19.37 7.05
C LEU A 117 19.81 20.76 7.26
N VAL A 118 19.32 21.77 6.54
CA VAL A 118 19.73 23.18 6.70
C VAL A 118 19.42 23.65 8.14
N ASP A 119 18.33 23.18 8.75
CA ASP A 119 17.98 23.43 10.15
C ASP A 119 18.87 22.68 11.16
N GLY A 120 19.89 21.91 10.68
CA GLY A 120 20.85 21.20 11.51
C GLY A 120 20.37 19.84 12.03
N ARG A 121 19.28 19.27 11.50
CA ARG A 121 18.83 17.92 11.85
C ARG A 121 19.64 16.88 11.09
N SER A 122 19.77 15.67 11.67
CA SER A 122 20.35 14.56 10.93
C SER A 122 19.40 14.09 9.83
N PHE A 123 19.93 13.43 8.79
CA PHE A 123 19.10 12.91 7.69
C PHE A 123 18.11 11.85 8.18
N SER A 124 18.55 10.97 9.08
CA SER A 124 17.68 9.97 9.72
C SER A 124 16.53 10.60 10.52
N GLN A 125 16.77 11.72 11.22
CA GLN A 125 15.73 12.48 11.92
C GLN A 125 14.74 13.08 10.92
N ALA A 126 15.22 13.71 9.86
CA ALA A 126 14.36 14.27 8.81
C ALA A 126 13.46 13.21 8.14
N LEU A 127 14.00 12.02 7.87
CA LEU A 127 13.25 10.89 7.32
C LEU A 127 12.19 10.37 8.29
N SER A 128 12.46 10.37 9.59
CA SER A 128 11.54 9.89 10.63
C SER A 128 10.26 10.73 10.74
N GLU A 129 10.29 11.98 10.29
CA GLU A 129 9.11 12.87 10.25
C GLU A 129 8.13 12.49 9.12
N LEU A 130 8.55 11.64 8.20
CA LEU A 130 7.76 11.19 7.05
C LEU A 130 7.49 9.66 7.10
N PRO A 131 6.88 9.12 8.16
CA PRO A 131 6.76 7.66 8.39
C PRO A 131 5.89 6.95 7.35
N ARG A 132 5.05 7.69 6.60
CA ARG A 132 4.24 7.14 5.50
C ARG A 132 5.04 6.90 4.21
N ILE A 133 6.20 7.54 4.08
CA ILE A 133 7.10 7.45 2.93
C ILE A 133 8.27 6.55 3.26
N PHE A 134 8.91 6.79 4.41
CA PHE A 134 10.09 6.07 4.86
C PHE A 134 9.73 5.11 6.00
N PRO A 135 9.70 3.81 5.72
CA PRO A 135 9.43 2.81 6.77
C PRO A 135 10.57 2.78 7.81
N PRO A 136 10.31 2.27 9.03
CA PRO A 136 11.31 2.25 10.11
C PRO A 136 12.66 1.61 9.72
N ILE A 137 12.63 0.55 8.91
CA ILE A 137 13.85 -0.08 8.39
C ILE A 137 14.73 0.92 7.61
N TYR A 138 14.11 1.75 6.75
CA TYR A 138 14.81 2.76 5.97
C TYR A 138 15.52 3.75 6.89
N VAL A 139 14.78 4.31 7.84
CA VAL A 139 15.27 5.30 8.81
C VAL A 139 16.41 4.73 9.65
N ASN A 140 16.25 3.51 10.18
CA ASN A 140 17.28 2.89 11.03
C ASN A 140 18.56 2.52 10.25
N MET A 141 18.42 2.07 8.99
CA MET A 141 19.60 1.84 8.13
C MET A 141 20.35 3.14 7.86
N VAL A 142 19.63 4.22 7.52
CA VAL A 142 20.23 5.55 7.31
C VAL A 142 20.91 6.05 8.58
N ALA A 143 20.28 5.90 9.75
CA ALA A 143 20.88 6.29 11.04
C ALA A 143 22.19 5.53 11.31
N ALA A 144 22.23 4.22 11.02
CA ALA A 144 23.44 3.43 11.12
C ALA A 144 24.54 3.92 10.15
N GLY A 145 24.15 4.29 8.92
CA GLY A 145 25.05 4.86 7.93
C GLY A 145 25.63 6.23 8.30
N GLU A 146 24.79 7.09 8.90
CA GLU A 146 25.23 8.39 9.43
C GLU A 146 26.23 8.20 10.59
N ALA A 147 25.90 7.34 11.54
CA ALA A 147 26.75 7.09 12.72
C ALA A 147 28.10 6.47 12.36
N SER A 148 28.16 5.65 11.31
CA SER A 148 29.40 4.99 10.84
C SER A 148 30.15 5.78 9.77
N GLY A 149 29.60 6.90 9.26
CA GLY A 149 30.16 7.63 8.12
C GLY A 149 30.07 6.89 6.77
N ALA A 150 29.33 5.78 6.72
CA ALA A 150 29.20 4.90 5.54
C ALA A 150 27.85 5.08 4.82
N LEU A 151 27.28 6.30 4.86
CA LEU A 151 25.97 6.60 4.29
C LEU A 151 25.82 6.19 2.81
N PRO A 152 26.80 6.43 1.91
CA PRO A 152 26.69 6.02 0.51
C PRO A 152 26.52 4.51 0.34
N GLN A 153 27.29 3.70 1.09
CA GLN A 153 27.24 2.24 1.04
C GLN A 153 25.89 1.73 1.57
N ILE A 154 25.40 2.31 2.66
CA ILE A 154 24.11 1.96 3.23
C ILE A 154 22.95 2.28 2.28
N LEU A 155 22.98 3.44 1.62
CA LEU A 155 21.97 3.80 0.63
C LEU A 155 21.99 2.86 -0.57
N LEU A 156 23.14 2.41 -1.05
CA LEU A 156 23.24 1.40 -2.11
C LEU A 156 22.65 0.04 -1.67
N ARG A 157 22.89 -0.39 -0.44
CA ARG A 157 22.25 -1.60 0.12
C ARG A 157 20.73 -1.43 0.23
N LEU A 158 20.29 -0.23 0.60
CA LEU A 158 18.87 0.12 0.67
C LEU A 158 18.22 0.08 -0.72
N VAL A 159 18.89 0.59 -1.76
CA VAL A 159 18.47 0.48 -3.16
C VAL A 159 18.29 -0.99 -3.55
N LYS A 160 19.27 -1.84 -3.25
CA LYS A 160 19.18 -3.28 -3.51
C LYS A 160 17.98 -3.92 -2.81
N HIS A 161 17.76 -3.58 -1.54
CA HIS A 161 16.60 -4.07 -0.77
C HIS A 161 15.26 -3.61 -1.38
N LEU A 162 15.13 -2.32 -1.72
CA LEU A 162 13.92 -1.78 -2.34
C LEU A 162 13.67 -2.37 -3.74
N MET A 163 14.73 -2.60 -4.51
CA MET A 163 14.67 -3.22 -5.85
C MET A 163 14.16 -4.66 -5.76
N GLN A 164 14.72 -5.46 -4.85
CA GLN A 164 14.25 -6.84 -4.62
C GLN A 164 12.78 -6.88 -4.19
N ALA A 165 12.37 -6.00 -3.27
CA ALA A 165 10.98 -5.92 -2.83
C ALA A 165 10.03 -5.52 -3.98
N LYS A 166 10.47 -4.62 -4.87
CA LYS A 166 9.74 -4.22 -6.08
C LYS A 166 9.65 -5.36 -7.07
N ASP A 167 10.77 -6.02 -7.41
CA ASP A 167 10.82 -7.12 -8.37
C ASP A 167 9.89 -8.27 -7.95
N LEU A 168 9.89 -8.62 -6.67
CA LEU A 168 8.98 -9.63 -6.13
C LEU A 168 7.52 -9.25 -6.34
N ARG A 169 7.18 -7.98 -6.06
CA ARG A 169 5.81 -7.47 -6.26
C ARG A 169 5.42 -7.49 -7.74
N ASP A 170 6.32 -7.04 -8.61
CA ASP A 170 6.08 -6.94 -10.05
C ASP A 170 5.89 -8.33 -10.68
N ARG A 171 6.68 -9.33 -10.27
CA ARG A 171 6.50 -10.75 -10.69
C ARG A 171 5.12 -11.28 -10.29
N VAL A 172 4.69 -11.07 -9.05
CA VAL A 172 3.36 -11.52 -8.59
C VAL A 172 2.24 -10.81 -9.37
N GLN A 173 2.38 -9.50 -9.63
CA GLN A 173 1.39 -8.77 -10.41
C GLN A 173 1.32 -9.25 -11.86
N GLN A 174 2.46 -9.43 -12.51
CA GLN A 174 2.53 -9.92 -13.91
C GLN A 174 1.92 -11.31 -14.04
N ALA A 175 2.18 -12.22 -13.10
CA ALA A 175 1.60 -13.56 -13.09
C ALA A 175 0.06 -13.56 -13.00
N LEU A 176 -0.55 -12.51 -12.42
CA LEU A 176 -2.00 -12.39 -12.25
C LEU A 176 -2.70 -11.66 -13.41
N ILE A 177 -1.98 -10.99 -14.30
CA ILE A 177 -2.60 -10.23 -15.41
C ILE A 177 -3.39 -11.16 -16.33
N TYR A 178 -2.79 -12.27 -16.78
CA TYR A 178 -3.44 -13.20 -17.69
C TYR A 178 -4.70 -13.85 -17.08
N PRO A 179 -4.66 -14.39 -15.86
CA PRO A 179 -5.85 -14.89 -15.17
C PRO A 179 -6.95 -13.83 -15.01
N ALA A 180 -6.58 -12.59 -14.66
CA ALA A 180 -7.55 -11.51 -14.52
C ALA A 180 -8.24 -11.16 -15.85
N PHE A 181 -7.46 -11.10 -16.94
CA PHE A 181 -8.01 -10.89 -18.29
C PHE A 181 -8.98 -12.01 -18.70
N LEU A 182 -8.61 -13.25 -18.47
CA LEU A 182 -9.44 -14.41 -18.81
C LEU A 182 -10.74 -14.44 -17.98
N ALA A 183 -10.65 -14.13 -16.67
CA ALA A 183 -11.81 -14.02 -15.81
C ALA A 183 -12.76 -12.88 -16.25
N LEU A 184 -12.22 -11.74 -16.65
CA LEU A 184 -12.99 -10.61 -17.17
C LEU A 184 -13.70 -10.99 -18.48
N ALA A 185 -12.97 -11.60 -19.43
CA ALA A 185 -13.54 -12.04 -20.70
C ALA A 185 -14.67 -13.07 -20.47
N GLY A 186 -14.48 -14.02 -19.56
CA GLY A 186 -15.50 -14.98 -19.16
C GLY A 186 -16.73 -14.32 -18.53
N ALA A 187 -16.52 -13.35 -17.64
CA ALA A 187 -17.61 -12.59 -17.03
C ALA A 187 -18.43 -11.79 -18.07
N ILE A 188 -17.75 -11.17 -19.04
CA ILE A 188 -18.40 -10.45 -20.14
C ILE A 188 -19.23 -11.45 -20.97
N LEU A 189 -18.66 -12.59 -21.35
CA LEU A 189 -19.37 -13.61 -22.13
C LEU A 189 -20.63 -14.09 -21.41
N ILE A 190 -20.53 -14.40 -20.12
CA ILE A 190 -21.67 -14.81 -19.29
C ILE A 190 -22.75 -13.72 -19.25
N THR A 191 -22.34 -12.47 -19.05
CA THR A 191 -23.28 -11.34 -18.98
C THR A 191 -24.02 -11.14 -20.30
N VAL A 192 -23.30 -11.13 -21.43
CA VAL A 192 -23.90 -11.03 -22.79
C VAL A 192 -24.87 -12.17 -23.00
N PHE A 193 -24.47 -13.39 -22.62
CA PHE A 193 -25.30 -14.57 -22.80
C PHE A 193 -26.62 -14.48 -22.00
N ILE A 194 -26.55 -14.15 -20.72
CA ILE A 194 -27.72 -14.03 -19.85
C ILE A 194 -28.62 -12.87 -20.30
N THR A 195 -28.04 -11.74 -20.76
CA THR A 195 -28.79 -10.53 -21.07
C THR A 195 -29.48 -10.60 -22.45
N PHE A 196 -28.86 -11.25 -23.43
CA PHE A 196 -29.37 -11.27 -24.80
C PHE A 196 -30.02 -12.61 -25.16
N MET A 197 -29.41 -13.73 -24.81
CA MET A 197 -29.90 -15.04 -25.30
C MET A 197 -31.02 -15.60 -24.46
N VAL A 198 -31.01 -15.42 -23.16
CA VAL A 198 -32.10 -15.90 -22.28
C VAL A 198 -33.45 -15.23 -22.61
N PRO A 199 -33.55 -13.88 -22.81
CA PRO A 199 -34.82 -13.26 -23.21
C PRO A 199 -35.33 -13.70 -24.58
N GLN A 200 -34.47 -13.95 -25.55
CA GLN A 200 -34.89 -14.45 -26.87
C GLN A 200 -35.52 -15.85 -26.76
N LEU A 201 -34.93 -16.74 -25.96
CA LEU A 201 -35.47 -18.07 -25.72
C LEU A 201 -36.86 -18.02 -25.06
N THR A 202 -37.02 -17.12 -24.09
CA THR A 202 -38.33 -16.97 -23.39
C THR A 202 -39.38 -16.36 -24.27
N GLY A 203 -39.03 -15.43 -25.15
CA GLY A 203 -39.96 -14.88 -26.14
C GLY A 203 -40.47 -15.92 -27.13
N PHE A 204 -39.61 -16.83 -27.57
CA PHE A 204 -40.01 -17.97 -28.41
C PHE A 204 -40.97 -18.92 -27.70
N MET A 205 -40.68 -19.26 -26.43
CA MET A 205 -41.48 -20.22 -25.67
C MET A 205 -42.85 -19.67 -25.23
N SER A 206 -42.93 -18.38 -24.94
CA SER A 206 -44.20 -17.73 -24.59
C SER A 206 -45.21 -17.73 -25.77
N GLN A 207 -44.73 -17.71 -27.00
CA GLN A 207 -45.56 -17.77 -28.19
C GLN A 207 -46.12 -19.18 -28.48
N THR A 208 -45.45 -20.23 -27.96
CA THR A 208 -45.81 -21.64 -28.24
C THR A 208 -46.62 -22.31 -27.13
N GLY A 209 -46.85 -21.64 -25.99
CA GLY A 209 -47.71 -22.12 -24.89
C GLY A 209 -47.20 -23.34 -24.13
N GLY A 210 -45.91 -23.74 -24.29
CA GLY A 210 -45.31 -24.88 -23.62
C GLY A 210 -44.87 -24.54 -22.19
N ALA A 211 -44.88 -25.52 -21.29
CA ALA A 211 -44.33 -25.37 -19.95
C ALA A 211 -42.80 -25.25 -20.02
N LEU A 212 -42.23 -24.28 -19.30
CA LEU A 212 -40.79 -24.03 -19.27
C LEU A 212 -40.04 -25.17 -18.55
N PRO A 213 -39.05 -25.83 -19.19
CA PRO A 213 -38.21 -26.82 -18.53
C PRO A 213 -37.46 -26.25 -17.32
N LEU A 214 -37.16 -27.10 -16.33
CA LEU A 214 -36.46 -26.71 -15.13
C LEU A 214 -35.16 -25.93 -15.40
N PRO A 215 -34.27 -26.34 -16.33
CA PRO A 215 -33.06 -25.60 -16.62
C PRO A 215 -33.31 -24.16 -17.10
N THR A 216 -34.32 -23.98 -17.96
CA THR A 216 -34.71 -22.67 -18.48
C THR A 216 -35.32 -21.78 -17.39
N ARG A 217 -36.09 -22.34 -16.44
CA ARG A 217 -36.56 -21.60 -15.26
C ARG A 217 -35.44 -21.11 -14.39
N ILE A 218 -34.43 -21.93 -14.14
CA ILE A 218 -33.23 -21.52 -13.36
C ILE A 218 -32.55 -20.33 -14.03
N LEU A 219 -32.31 -20.39 -15.34
CA LEU A 219 -31.69 -19.28 -16.10
C LEU A 219 -32.55 -18.00 -16.03
N LEU A 220 -33.86 -18.12 -16.10
CA LEU A 220 -34.78 -16.99 -15.96
C LEU A 220 -34.72 -16.36 -14.57
N HIS A 221 -34.73 -17.17 -13.52
CA HIS A 221 -34.58 -16.65 -12.15
C HIS A 221 -33.25 -15.93 -11.97
N ILE A 222 -32.16 -16.46 -12.53
CA ILE A 222 -30.84 -15.79 -12.51
C ILE A 222 -30.89 -14.48 -13.30
N HIS A 223 -31.50 -14.47 -14.50
CA HIS A 223 -31.69 -13.26 -15.28
C HIS A 223 -32.50 -12.19 -14.51
N HIS A 224 -33.65 -12.54 -13.97
CA HIS A 224 -34.47 -11.60 -13.18
C HIS A 224 -33.77 -11.14 -11.90
N ALA A 225 -33.00 -12.01 -11.26
CA ALA A 225 -32.22 -11.62 -10.09
C ALA A 225 -31.09 -10.59 -10.47
N ILE A 226 -30.43 -10.81 -11.60
CA ILE A 226 -29.38 -9.91 -12.07
C ILE A 226 -29.98 -8.57 -12.58
N THR A 227 -31.07 -8.61 -13.34
CA THR A 227 -31.64 -7.39 -13.95
C THR A 227 -32.55 -6.61 -13.01
N GLY A 228 -33.33 -7.30 -12.17
CA GLY A 228 -34.32 -6.68 -11.28
C GLY A 228 -33.78 -6.32 -9.90
N TYR A 229 -32.89 -7.15 -9.36
CA TYR A 229 -32.41 -7.02 -7.96
C TYR A 229 -30.94 -6.68 -7.85
N TRP A 230 -30.28 -6.25 -8.94
CA TRP A 230 -28.84 -5.89 -8.93
C TRP A 230 -28.49 -4.86 -7.85
N TRP A 231 -29.39 -3.90 -7.57
CA TRP A 231 -29.22 -2.88 -6.54
C TRP A 231 -29.21 -3.46 -5.13
N ILE A 232 -30.01 -4.53 -4.86
CA ILE A 232 -29.97 -5.26 -3.59
C ILE A 232 -28.60 -5.94 -3.44
N GLY A 233 -28.11 -6.57 -4.52
CA GLY A 233 -26.75 -7.14 -4.55
C GLY A 233 -25.69 -6.11 -4.25
N VAL A 234 -25.80 -4.90 -4.80
CA VAL A 234 -24.88 -3.79 -4.53
C VAL A 234 -24.96 -3.33 -3.08
N ILE A 235 -26.17 -3.15 -2.52
CA ILE A 235 -26.34 -2.74 -1.12
C ILE A 235 -25.78 -3.82 -0.19
N LEU A 236 -26.06 -5.09 -0.46
CA LEU A 236 -25.57 -6.22 0.34
C LEU A 236 -24.06 -6.34 0.25
N ALA A 237 -23.47 -6.12 -0.93
CA ALA A 237 -22.02 -6.07 -1.12
C ALA A 237 -21.39 -4.91 -0.36
N ILE A 238 -21.97 -3.70 -0.42
CA ILE A 238 -21.48 -2.54 0.34
C ILE A 238 -21.61 -2.82 1.85
N GLY A 239 -22.75 -3.35 2.30
CA GLY A 239 -22.97 -3.73 3.70
C GLY A 239 -21.97 -4.79 4.17
N ALA A 240 -21.70 -5.82 3.36
CA ALA A 240 -20.70 -6.84 3.64
C ALA A 240 -19.28 -6.25 3.69
N ILE A 241 -18.94 -5.35 2.76
CA ILE A 241 -17.62 -4.68 2.75
C ILE A 241 -17.45 -3.80 3.99
N VAL A 242 -18.48 -3.03 4.36
CA VAL A 242 -18.46 -2.15 5.55
C VAL A 242 -18.39 -3.00 6.82
N GLY A 243 -19.23 -4.02 6.95
CA GLY A 243 -19.23 -4.94 8.08
C GLY A 243 -17.90 -5.69 8.21
N PHE A 244 -17.38 -6.18 7.10
CA PHE A 244 -16.07 -6.83 7.06
C PHE A 244 -14.93 -5.88 7.46
N ARG A 245 -14.95 -4.64 6.96
CA ARG A 245 -13.98 -3.62 7.36
C ARG A 245 -14.10 -3.25 8.83
N ALA A 246 -15.32 -3.18 9.36
CA ALA A 246 -15.55 -2.93 10.79
C ALA A 246 -15.02 -4.10 11.63
N PHE A 247 -15.28 -5.35 11.23
CA PHE A 247 -14.75 -6.54 11.87
C PHE A 247 -13.20 -6.58 11.89
N VAL A 248 -12.56 -6.34 10.74
CA VAL A 248 -11.07 -6.33 10.63
C VAL A 248 -10.44 -5.12 11.33
N ARG A 249 -11.21 -4.09 11.71
CA ARG A 249 -10.70 -2.99 12.53
C ARG A 249 -10.59 -3.33 14.01
N THR A 250 -11.33 -4.32 14.50
CA THR A 250 -11.18 -4.84 15.87
C THR A 250 -9.90 -5.66 15.99
N GLU A 251 -9.21 -5.63 17.14
CA GLU A 251 -7.97 -6.41 17.32
C GLU A 251 -8.21 -7.91 17.15
N GLU A 252 -9.29 -8.43 17.74
CA GLU A 252 -9.65 -9.84 17.64
C GLU A 252 -10.01 -10.24 16.20
N GLY A 253 -10.81 -9.43 15.51
CA GLY A 253 -11.19 -9.67 14.13
C GLY A 253 -10.01 -9.64 13.18
N ARG A 254 -9.06 -8.72 13.40
CA ARG A 254 -7.82 -8.64 12.63
C ARG A 254 -6.94 -9.87 12.85
N LEU A 255 -6.77 -10.32 14.08
CA LEU A 255 -6.02 -11.54 14.41
C LEU A 255 -6.65 -12.78 13.79
N ALA A 256 -7.98 -12.94 13.91
CA ALA A 256 -8.71 -14.07 13.34
C ALA A 256 -8.61 -14.09 11.81
N TRP A 257 -8.79 -12.94 11.16
CA TRP A 257 -8.66 -12.80 9.71
C TRP A 257 -7.24 -13.08 9.22
N ASP A 258 -6.24 -12.52 9.87
CA ASP A 258 -4.83 -12.71 9.52
C ASP A 258 -4.39 -14.16 9.70
N ARG A 259 -4.89 -14.85 10.74
CA ARG A 259 -4.69 -16.30 10.92
C ARG A 259 -5.41 -17.10 9.83
N PHE A 260 -6.64 -16.77 9.51
CA PHE A 260 -7.43 -17.45 8.47
C PHE A 260 -6.74 -17.37 7.11
N ARG A 261 -6.23 -16.20 6.74
CA ARG A 261 -5.48 -16.00 5.48
C ARG A 261 -4.25 -16.90 5.34
N LEU A 262 -3.60 -17.26 6.46
CA LEU A 262 -2.43 -18.16 6.44
C LEU A 262 -2.81 -19.62 6.22
N VAL A 263 -4.06 -20.01 6.55
CA VAL A 263 -4.55 -21.40 6.42
C VAL A 263 -5.19 -21.66 5.05
N LEU A 264 -5.61 -20.60 4.33
CA LEU A 264 -6.28 -20.75 3.03
C LEU A 264 -5.38 -21.55 2.04
N PRO A 265 -5.93 -22.60 1.40
CA PRO A 265 -5.17 -23.38 0.42
C PRO A 265 -4.75 -22.50 -0.77
N GLY A 266 -3.51 -22.63 -1.22
CA GLY A 266 -2.93 -21.81 -2.28
C GLY A 266 -2.50 -20.42 -1.80
N TYR A 267 -3.43 -19.57 -1.46
CA TYR A 267 -3.17 -18.19 -1.02
C TYR A 267 -2.32 -18.11 0.26
N GLY A 268 -2.61 -18.98 1.24
CA GLY A 268 -1.84 -19.04 2.48
C GLY A 268 -0.38 -19.47 2.25
N ARG A 269 -0.10 -20.33 1.24
CA ARG A 269 1.28 -20.67 0.86
C ARG A 269 2.02 -19.45 0.33
N ILE A 270 1.40 -18.66 -0.55
CA ILE A 270 1.98 -17.41 -1.08
C ILE A 270 2.34 -16.45 0.05
N ILE A 271 1.40 -16.22 1.00
CA ILE A 271 1.63 -15.32 2.13
C ILE A 271 2.79 -15.81 2.99
N ARG A 272 2.84 -17.10 3.31
CA ARG A 272 3.91 -17.69 4.14
C ARG A 272 5.27 -17.61 3.46
N HIS A 273 5.39 -18.07 2.20
CA HIS A 273 6.67 -18.03 1.48
C HIS A 273 7.16 -16.58 1.31
N ARG A 274 6.25 -15.65 0.97
CA ARG A 274 6.57 -14.22 0.92
C ARG A 274 7.07 -13.70 2.27
N TYR A 275 6.41 -14.09 3.36
CA TYR A 275 6.82 -13.67 4.70
C TYR A 275 8.19 -14.23 5.07
N TYR A 276 8.44 -15.53 4.80
CA TYR A 276 9.73 -16.16 5.09
C TYR A 276 10.86 -15.50 4.31
N ALA A 277 10.67 -15.27 3.02
CA ALA A 277 11.63 -14.57 2.19
C ALA A 277 11.90 -13.15 2.71
N GLN A 278 10.84 -12.37 2.98
CA GLN A 278 10.97 -10.99 3.47
C GLN A 278 11.60 -10.93 4.85
N PHE A 279 11.20 -11.80 5.77
CA PHE A 279 11.79 -11.92 7.12
C PHE A 279 13.30 -12.16 7.03
N SER A 280 13.70 -13.20 6.29
CA SER A 280 15.11 -13.57 6.15
C SER A 280 15.92 -12.48 5.45
N ARG A 281 15.40 -11.92 4.35
CA ARG A 281 16.07 -10.84 3.62
C ARG A 281 16.29 -9.63 4.50
N THR A 282 15.26 -9.20 5.22
CA THR A 282 15.33 -8.02 6.09
C THR A 282 16.27 -8.28 7.26
N LEU A 283 16.11 -9.40 7.96
CA LEU A 283 16.95 -9.75 9.11
C LEU A 283 18.42 -9.88 8.69
N GLY A 284 18.69 -10.59 7.59
CA GLY A 284 20.05 -10.72 7.03
C GLY A 284 20.66 -9.37 6.69
N THR A 285 19.90 -8.48 6.03
CA THR A 285 20.37 -7.14 5.68
C THR A 285 20.68 -6.30 6.92
N LEU A 286 19.82 -6.33 7.95
CA LEU A 286 20.04 -5.57 9.20
C LEU A 286 21.30 -6.07 9.93
N MET A 287 21.45 -7.39 10.07
CA MET A 287 22.60 -8.00 10.71
C MET A 287 23.91 -7.76 9.94
N GLU A 288 23.89 -7.80 8.61
CA GLU A 288 25.01 -7.46 7.73
C GLU A 288 25.47 -6.01 7.90
N ASN A 289 24.55 -5.11 8.27
CA ASN A 289 24.84 -3.70 8.58
C ASN A 289 25.20 -3.46 10.05
N GLY A 290 25.43 -4.50 10.85
CA GLY A 290 25.84 -4.41 12.24
C GLY A 290 24.74 -4.02 13.22
N ILE A 291 23.48 -4.05 12.82
CA ILE A 291 22.35 -3.78 13.72
C ILE A 291 22.15 -4.99 14.63
N PRO A 292 22.13 -4.80 15.97
CA PRO A 292 21.99 -5.91 16.92
C PRO A 292 20.72 -6.75 16.68
N LEU A 293 20.79 -8.06 16.91
CA LEU A 293 19.71 -9.03 16.65
C LEU A 293 18.36 -8.61 17.26
N LEU A 294 18.35 -8.20 18.52
CA LEU A 294 17.10 -7.81 19.21
C LEU A 294 16.45 -6.58 18.53
N ARG A 295 17.27 -5.61 18.14
CA ARG A 295 16.77 -4.42 17.42
C ARG A 295 16.29 -4.80 16.02
N SER A 296 16.99 -5.70 15.36
CA SER A 296 16.59 -6.22 14.04
C SER A 296 15.25 -6.96 14.11
N LEU A 297 15.00 -7.74 15.17
CA LEU A 297 13.71 -8.41 15.41
C LEU A 297 12.57 -7.41 15.62
N ASP A 298 12.80 -6.31 16.36
CA ASP A 298 11.81 -5.25 16.53
C ASP A 298 11.42 -4.65 15.16
N LEU A 299 12.41 -4.30 14.35
CA LEU A 299 12.19 -3.71 13.03
C LEU A 299 11.47 -4.66 12.06
N VAL A 300 11.82 -5.95 12.10
CA VAL A 300 11.15 -6.96 11.27
C VAL A 300 9.71 -7.19 11.73
N ALA A 301 9.43 -7.13 13.04
CA ALA A 301 8.07 -7.22 13.57
C ALA A 301 7.19 -6.03 13.15
N GLU A 302 7.73 -4.81 13.15
CA GLU A 302 7.02 -3.60 12.70
C GLU A 302 6.63 -3.64 11.21
N ILE A 303 7.43 -4.32 10.37
CA ILE A 303 7.17 -4.45 8.93
C ILE A 303 6.19 -5.60 8.64
N ALA A 304 5.95 -6.48 9.59
CA ALA A 304 5.05 -7.62 9.42
C ALA A 304 3.63 -7.11 9.09
N SER A 305 3.18 -7.34 7.86
CA SER A 305 1.84 -6.95 7.40
C SER A 305 0.72 -7.77 8.04
N ASN A 306 1.05 -8.75 8.87
CA ASN A 306 0.15 -9.71 9.49
C ASN A 306 0.28 -9.63 11.02
N ARG A 307 -0.79 -9.24 11.68
CA ARG A 307 -0.82 -9.04 13.15
C ARG A 307 -0.55 -10.33 13.93
N PHE A 308 -1.00 -11.47 13.42
CA PHE A 308 -0.73 -12.77 14.07
C PHE A 308 0.77 -13.07 14.08
N LEU A 309 1.47 -12.83 12.96
CA LEU A 309 2.92 -13.02 12.86
C LEU A 309 3.68 -12.02 13.75
N GLU A 310 3.23 -10.77 13.80
CA GLU A 310 3.81 -9.73 14.66
C GLU A 310 3.75 -10.13 16.16
N VAL A 311 2.58 -10.58 16.62
CA VAL A 311 2.40 -11.04 18.02
C VAL A 311 3.31 -12.23 18.31
N LYS A 312 3.41 -13.18 17.38
CA LYS A 312 4.28 -14.36 17.51
C LYS A 312 5.76 -13.98 17.54
N LEU A 313 6.19 -13.04 16.69
CA LEU A 313 7.57 -12.52 16.74
C LEU A 313 7.87 -11.83 18.07
N GLY A 314 6.90 -11.15 18.67
CA GLY A 314 7.05 -10.59 20.01
C GLY A 314 7.30 -11.67 21.08
N GLN A 315 6.74 -12.89 20.94
CA GLN A 315 7.01 -14.02 21.79
C GLN A 315 8.44 -14.58 21.57
N VAL A 316 8.84 -14.73 20.29
CA VAL A 316 10.20 -15.11 19.91
C VAL A 316 11.22 -14.15 20.51
N ARG A 317 11.00 -12.85 20.37
CA ARG A 317 11.89 -11.82 20.92
C ARG A 317 12.08 -11.96 22.44
N ARG A 318 11.00 -12.23 23.18
CA ARG A 318 11.08 -12.45 24.64
C ARG A 318 11.93 -13.68 24.97
N ALA A 319 11.71 -14.79 24.26
CA ALA A 319 12.51 -16.00 24.46
C ALA A 319 14.01 -15.75 24.18
N VAL A 320 14.34 -14.95 23.16
CA VAL A 320 15.74 -14.57 22.86
C VAL A 320 16.32 -13.66 23.95
N ILE A 321 15.54 -12.75 24.55
CA ILE A 321 15.97 -11.94 25.70
C ILE A 321 16.25 -12.84 26.91
N ASP A 322 15.44 -13.88 27.09
CA ASP A 322 15.58 -14.86 28.17
C ASP A 322 16.73 -15.86 27.92
N GLY A 323 17.49 -15.71 26.82
CA GLY A 323 18.71 -16.47 26.53
C GLY A 323 18.52 -17.63 25.57
N ALA A 324 17.35 -17.84 24.97
CA ALA A 324 17.16 -18.84 23.93
C ALA A 324 17.86 -18.41 22.63
N THR A 325 18.32 -19.38 21.83
CA THR A 325 18.75 -19.10 20.46
C THR A 325 17.55 -18.70 19.60
N LEU A 326 17.77 -17.89 18.56
CA LEU A 326 16.66 -17.46 17.70
C LEU A 326 16.03 -18.64 16.96
N SER A 327 16.84 -19.60 16.50
CA SER A 327 16.37 -20.83 15.86
C SER A 327 15.46 -21.64 16.78
N ALA A 328 15.83 -21.87 18.04
CA ALA A 328 15.03 -22.57 19.02
C ALA A 328 13.72 -21.84 19.35
N ALA A 329 13.78 -20.52 19.54
CA ALA A 329 12.61 -19.69 19.81
C ALA A 329 11.59 -19.69 18.64
N LEU A 330 12.06 -19.69 17.39
CA LEU A 330 11.20 -19.78 16.20
C LEU A 330 10.59 -21.17 16.04
N GLN A 331 11.34 -22.23 16.33
CA GLN A 331 10.88 -23.62 16.27
C GLN A 331 9.77 -23.87 17.30
N GLU A 332 9.92 -23.39 18.53
CA GLU A 332 8.91 -23.50 19.57
C GLU A 332 7.58 -22.84 19.16
N GLN A 333 7.63 -21.69 18.51
CA GLN A 333 6.43 -20.99 18.04
C GLN A 333 5.79 -21.60 16.80
N LYS A 334 6.42 -22.59 16.16
CA LYS A 334 5.96 -23.27 14.91
C LYS A 334 5.54 -22.30 13.82
N LEU A 335 6.26 -21.19 13.73
CA LEU A 335 6.00 -20.13 12.74
C LEU A 335 6.58 -20.46 11.37
N PHE A 336 7.74 -21.14 11.39
CA PHE A 336 8.53 -21.44 10.22
C PHE A 336 8.62 -22.96 10.03
N PRO A 337 8.85 -23.43 8.78
CA PRO A 337 9.14 -24.84 8.53
C PRO A 337 10.45 -25.28 9.17
N ASP A 338 10.59 -26.60 9.44
CA ASP A 338 11.78 -27.16 10.07
C ASP A 338 13.06 -26.84 9.28
N LEU A 339 13.01 -26.96 7.93
CA LEU A 339 14.15 -26.60 7.08
C LEU A 339 14.62 -25.16 7.30
N PHE A 340 13.70 -24.22 7.56
CA PHE A 340 14.05 -22.83 7.83
C PHE A 340 14.83 -22.70 9.13
N THR A 341 14.32 -23.31 10.20
CA THR A 341 14.93 -23.25 11.53
C THR A 341 16.25 -24.00 11.60
N ASP A 342 16.38 -25.12 10.86
CA ASP A 342 17.61 -25.88 10.74
C ASP A 342 18.72 -25.08 10.05
N MET A 343 18.42 -24.48 8.88
CA MET A 343 19.36 -23.59 8.20
C MET A 343 19.79 -22.42 9.09
N MET A 344 18.84 -21.81 9.79
CA MET A 344 19.12 -20.70 10.70
C MET A 344 20.03 -21.15 11.87
N SER A 345 19.78 -22.33 12.43
CA SER A 345 20.60 -22.91 13.52
C SER A 345 22.05 -23.09 13.07
N VAL A 346 22.27 -23.56 11.85
CA VAL A 346 23.62 -23.65 11.28
C VAL A 346 24.29 -22.28 11.19
N GLY A 347 23.57 -21.26 10.72
CA GLY A 347 24.09 -19.89 10.66
C GLY A 347 24.42 -19.30 12.02
N GLU A 348 23.61 -19.60 13.06
CA GLU A 348 23.88 -19.20 14.45
C GLU A 348 25.14 -19.87 15.00
N GLN A 349 25.32 -21.16 14.77
CA GLN A 349 26.45 -21.93 15.28
C GLN A 349 27.77 -21.59 14.59
N THR A 350 27.72 -21.30 13.28
CA THR A 350 28.92 -20.97 12.49
C THR A 350 29.32 -19.50 12.54
N GLY A 351 28.48 -18.62 13.10
CA GLY A 351 28.69 -17.19 13.11
C GLY A 351 28.41 -16.47 11.78
N HIS A 352 28.00 -17.21 10.73
CA HIS A 352 27.67 -16.66 9.40
C HIS A 352 26.16 -16.40 9.27
N PHE A 353 25.58 -15.81 10.30
CA PHE A 353 24.13 -15.64 10.41
C PHE A 353 23.54 -14.80 9.26
N ALA A 354 24.17 -13.66 8.94
CA ALA A 354 23.66 -12.76 7.89
C ALA A 354 23.65 -13.43 6.51
N GLU A 355 24.73 -14.13 6.14
CA GLU A 355 24.84 -14.86 4.87
C GLU A 355 23.82 -15.99 4.80
N THR A 356 23.64 -16.73 5.89
CA THR A 356 22.63 -17.79 5.98
C THR A 356 21.22 -17.24 5.81
N MET A 357 20.90 -16.11 6.41
CA MET A 357 19.61 -15.44 6.21
C MET A 357 19.39 -15.02 4.77
N GLN A 358 20.42 -14.52 4.07
CA GLN A 358 20.32 -14.20 2.64
C GLN A 358 20.06 -15.48 1.81
N ALA A 359 20.76 -16.58 2.12
CA ALA A 359 20.55 -17.86 1.43
C ALA A 359 19.12 -18.41 1.65
N ILE A 360 18.60 -18.34 2.88
CA ILE A 360 17.22 -18.71 3.21
C ILE A 360 16.22 -17.84 2.43
N ALA A 361 16.46 -16.52 2.34
CA ALA A 361 15.62 -15.63 1.56
C ALA A 361 15.55 -16.05 0.09
N ASP A 362 16.70 -16.38 -0.52
CA ASP A 362 16.78 -16.86 -1.91
C ASP A 362 16.01 -18.17 -2.12
N VAL A 363 16.05 -19.09 -1.16
CA VAL A 363 15.28 -20.34 -1.20
C VAL A 363 13.79 -20.05 -1.21
N TYR A 364 13.30 -19.23 -0.28
CA TYR A 364 11.86 -18.94 -0.17
C TYR A 364 11.33 -17.98 -1.24
N GLU A 365 12.17 -17.13 -1.83
CA GLU A 365 11.82 -16.38 -3.04
C GLU A 365 11.55 -17.32 -4.21
N ARG A 366 12.42 -18.33 -4.44
CA ARG A 366 12.20 -19.34 -5.48
C ARG A 366 10.96 -20.20 -5.22
N GLU A 367 10.71 -20.59 -3.97
CA GLU A 367 9.49 -21.32 -3.60
C GLU A 367 8.22 -20.49 -3.78
N LEU A 368 8.30 -19.18 -3.52
CA LEU A 368 7.21 -18.24 -3.80
C LEU A 368 6.95 -18.17 -5.31
N ASP A 369 7.99 -17.93 -6.12
CA ASP A 369 7.87 -17.85 -7.58
C ASP A 369 7.26 -19.14 -8.15
N ARG A 370 7.70 -20.30 -7.67
CA ARG A 370 7.14 -21.60 -8.05
C ARG A 370 5.66 -21.72 -7.65
N THR A 371 5.32 -21.35 -6.44
CA THR A 371 3.93 -21.41 -5.94
C THR A 371 3.02 -20.50 -6.76
N VAL A 372 3.46 -19.27 -7.06
CA VAL A 372 2.71 -18.32 -7.88
C VAL A 372 2.56 -18.85 -9.31
N ALA A 373 3.61 -19.41 -9.90
CA ALA A 373 3.57 -19.99 -11.24
C ALA A 373 2.55 -21.15 -11.33
N VAL A 374 2.59 -22.10 -10.39
CA VAL A 374 1.65 -23.23 -10.34
C VAL A 374 0.21 -22.75 -10.22
N ILE A 375 -0.07 -21.81 -9.32
CA ILE A 375 -1.43 -21.28 -9.15
C ILE A 375 -1.88 -20.55 -10.42
N SER A 376 -1.02 -19.72 -11.01
CA SER A 376 -1.34 -19.01 -12.25
C SER A 376 -1.61 -19.94 -13.43
N GLN A 377 -0.93 -21.08 -13.50
CA GLN A 377 -1.14 -22.10 -14.54
C GLN A 377 -2.44 -22.91 -14.34
N LEU A 378 -2.89 -23.08 -13.10
CA LEU A 378 -4.12 -23.80 -12.80
C LEU A 378 -5.39 -22.98 -13.06
N ILE A 379 -5.34 -21.67 -12.90
CA ILE A 379 -6.52 -20.79 -13.07
C ILE A 379 -7.15 -20.90 -14.48
N PRO A 380 -6.40 -20.83 -15.61
CA PRO A 380 -6.97 -20.91 -16.94
C PRO A 380 -7.76 -22.21 -17.23
N PRO A 381 -7.26 -23.42 -16.93
CA PRO A 381 -8.04 -24.64 -17.10
C PRO A 381 -9.35 -24.62 -16.32
N PHE A 382 -9.34 -24.15 -15.07
CA PHE A 382 -10.58 -24.05 -14.27
C PHE A 382 -11.59 -23.10 -14.89
N ILE A 383 -11.14 -21.94 -15.38
CA ILE A 383 -12.02 -20.98 -16.05
C ILE A 383 -12.60 -21.57 -17.34
N ILE A 384 -11.78 -22.26 -18.15
CA ILE A 384 -12.23 -22.90 -19.40
C ILE A 384 -13.26 -23.96 -19.10
N VAL A 385 -13.01 -24.85 -18.13
CA VAL A 385 -13.97 -25.89 -17.73
C VAL A 385 -15.26 -25.26 -17.22
N PHE A 386 -15.17 -24.21 -16.41
CA PHE A 386 -16.35 -23.49 -15.90
C PHE A 386 -17.18 -22.87 -17.03
N ILE A 387 -16.54 -22.22 -18.00
CA ILE A 387 -17.20 -21.65 -19.17
C ILE A 387 -17.83 -22.76 -20.02
N ALA A 388 -17.12 -23.87 -20.26
CA ALA A 388 -17.63 -25.00 -21.03
C ALA A 388 -18.86 -25.63 -20.38
N LEU A 389 -18.85 -25.81 -19.05
CA LEU A 389 -20.02 -26.30 -18.30
C LEU A 389 -21.20 -25.34 -18.40
N LEU A 390 -20.96 -24.04 -18.30
CA LEU A 390 -21.99 -23.03 -18.40
C LEU A 390 -22.62 -23.00 -19.80
N VAL A 391 -21.79 -23.00 -20.85
CA VAL A 391 -22.27 -23.07 -22.25
C VAL A 391 -23.02 -24.39 -22.49
N GLY A 392 -22.48 -25.51 -22.02
CA GLY A 392 -23.15 -26.82 -22.12
C GLY A 392 -24.52 -26.83 -21.41
N PHE A 393 -24.61 -26.24 -20.23
CA PHE A 393 -25.87 -26.10 -19.50
C PHE A 393 -26.92 -25.28 -20.27
N VAL A 394 -26.48 -24.24 -20.94
CA VAL A 394 -27.36 -23.40 -21.75
C VAL A 394 -27.81 -24.12 -23.00
N VAL A 395 -26.88 -24.79 -23.73
CA VAL A 395 -27.27 -25.59 -24.91
C VAL A 395 -28.24 -26.69 -24.51
N TYR A 396 -28.01 -27.35 -23.38
CA TYR A 396 -28.96 -28.34 -22.83
C TYR A 396 -30.31 -27.71 -22.53
N SER A 397 -30.35 -26.52 -21.94
CA SER A 397 -31.60 -25.78 -21.66
C SER A 397 -32.39 -25.47 -22.93
N ILE A 398 -31.69 -25.07 -24.02
CA ILE A 398 -32.30 -24.79 -25.33
C ILE A 398 -32.88 -26.08 -25.92
N LEU A 399 -32.09 -27.17 -25.97
CA LEU A 399 -32.52 -28.43 -26.53
C LEU A 399 -33.71 -29.00 -25.77
N SER A 400 -33.66 -28.94 -24.42
CA SER A 400 -34.79 -29.37 -23.57
C SER A 400 -36.06 -28.58 -23.88
N ALA A 401 -35.93 -27.26 -24.09
CA ALA A 401 -37.04 -26.40 -24.47
C ALA A 401 -37.64 -26.76 -25.84
N VAL A 402 -36.80 -27.03 -26.83
CA VAL A 402 -37.20 -27.44 -28.19
C VAL A 402 -37.90 -28.81 -28.16
N PHE A 403 -37.37 -29.77 -27.41
CA PHE A 403 -38.01 -31.10 -27.27
C PHE A 403 -39.39 -31.01 -26.59
N GLU A 404 -39.54 -30.24 -25.53
CA GLU A 404 -40.82 -30.04 -24.87
C GLU A 404 -41.87 -29.42 -25.83
N MET A 405 -41.43 -28.47 -26.67
CA MET A 405 -42.25 -27.84 -27.68
C MET A 405 -42.72 -28.84 -28.76
N THR A 406 -41.84 -29.68 -29.29
CA THR A 406 -42.17 -30.67 -30.29
C THR A 406 -43.13 -31.73 -29.72
N HIS A 407 -42.91 -32.13 -28.46
CA HIS A 407 -43.78 -33.08 -27.78
C HIS A 407 -45.21 -32.50 -27.51
N SER A 408 -45.29 -31.22 -27.16
CA SER A 408 -46.59 -30.54 -26.93
C SER A 408 -47.40 -30.34 -28.21
N LEU A 409 -46.75 -30.19 -29.36
CA LEU A 409 -47.43 -30.07 -30.66
C LEU A 409 -47.98 -31.40 -31.17
N GLN A 410 -47.32 -32.53 -30.83
CA GLN A 410 -47.81 -33.87 -31.23
C GLN A 410 -49.05 -34.35 -30.45
N PHE A 411 -49.33 -33.81 -29.28
CA PHE A 411 -50.46 -34.19 -28.41
C PHE A 411 -51.63 -33.18 -28.38
N ARG A 412 -51.71 -32.22 -29.31
CA ARG A 412 -52.95 -31.43 -29.49
C ARG A 412 -53.96 -32.25 -30.32
N PRO A 413 -55.03 -32.82 -29.72
CA PRO A 413 -56.09 -33.40 -30.51
C PRO A 413 -56.78 -32.28 -31.26
N HIS A 414 -57.07 -32.53 -32.54
CA HIS A 414 -57.91 -31.68 -33.40
C HIS A 414 -59.32 -31.55 -32.88
#